data_48435610b20e41658a4d2499d1284a90
#
_entry.id   48435610b20e41658a4d2499d1284a90
#
_cell.length_a   1.000
_cell.length_b   1.000
_cell.length_c   1.000
_cell.angle_alpha   90.00
_cell.angle_beta   90.00
_cell.angle_gamma   90.00
#
_symmetry.space_group_name_H-M   'P 1'
#
loop_
_entity.id
_entity.type
_entity.pdbx_description
1 polymer ?
#
loop_
_entity_poly.entity_id
_entity_poly.type
_entity_poly.pdbx_seq_one_letter_code
_entity_poly.pdbx_strand_id
1 'polypeptide(L)'
;MLLVTPQKKIVWQYPKPGQASPIHDDDDVFFGPHWDSIITNQEGNNVISIINFNTRKIVWSYGHAGVPGSAPGYLNTPDDAFLYSKPGGDVITVADIKNDRILFISRKTHRIIKQYGQTGVAVNNPPVSYSAPNGDFPAPNGGMLVTQINGNDAIMLNKHNQIQYTVHFPSQFSYPSDANITPHGNIIVAFYTNPGAIVEMSPKGKVLWSYSVPSGPGMLNHPSLAVMLPNGLVLLNDDYNDRVIVINPKTDKIVWQYGHTGKPGTAPGYLNEPDGLDLLPVGITPGGKHNPIGHHLDSFPGNGL
;
A
#
# COMPACT_ATOMS: atom_id res chain seq x y z
N MET A 1 -13.47 -5.37 -0.08
CA MET A 1 -13.05 -4.00 -0.46
C MET A 1 -14.24 -3.05 -0.48
N LEU A 2 -14.08 -1.82 0.03
CA LEU A 2 -15.14 -0.80 0.10
C LEU A 2 -14.63 0.54 -0.42
N LEU A 3 -15.47 1.29 -1.14
CA LEU A 3 -15.27 2.73 -1.36
C LEU A 3 -16.25 3.48 -0.44
N VAL A 4 -15.70 4.25 0.49
CA VAL A 4 -16.45 4.93 1.53
C VAL A 4 -16.24 6.43 1.43
N THR A 5 -17.34 7.21 1.51
CA THR A 5 -17.24 8.68 1.53
C THR A 5 -16.80 9.17 2.92
N PRO A 6 -16.31 10.44 3.04
CA PRO A 6 -16.05 11.05 4.35
C PRO A 6 -17.26 11.06 5.29
N GLN A 7 -18.49 11.01 4.76
CA GLN A 7 -19.74 10.89 5.52
C GLN A 7 -20.07 9.42 5.87
N LYS A 8 -19.12 8.51 5.69
CA LYS A 8 -19.22 7.07 6.02
C LYS A 8 -20.24 6.30 5.18
N LYS A 9 -20.59 6.81 4.00
CA LYS A 9 -21.47 6.11 3.07
C LYS A 9 -20.69 5.20 2.16
N ILE A 10 -21.04 3.91 2.08
CA ILE A 10 -20.50 2.99 1.08
C ILE A 10 -21.10 3.35 -0.29
N VAL A 11 -20.26 3.65 -1.27
CA VAL A 11 -20.67 3.99 -2.64
C VAL A 11 -20.26 2.93 -3.64
N TRP A 12 -19.35 2.02 -3.27
CA TRP A 12 -18.98 0.85 -4.05
C TRP A 12 -18.48 -0.25 -3.11
N GLN A 13 -18.68 -1.51 -3.52
CA GLN A 13 -18.26 -2.69 -2.75
C GLN A 13 -17.87 -3.83 -3.69
N TYR A 14 -16.83 -4.57 -3.31
CA TYR A 14 -16.43 -5.82 -3.95
C TYR A 14 -16.16 -6.89 -2.89
N PRO A 15 -16.68 -8.12 -3.08
CA PRO A 15 -17.69 -8.49 -4.07
C PRO A 15 -19.00 -7.72 -3.88
N LYS A 16 -19.96 -7.88 -4.81
CA LYS A 16 -21.30 -7.30 -4.61
C LYS A 16 -21.95 -7.91 -3.37
N PRO A 17 -22.78 -7.15 -2.65
CA PRO A 17 -23.52 -7.70 -1.51
C PRO A 17 -24.19 -9.04 -1.83
N GLY A 18 -23.99 -10.02 -0.96
CA GLY A 18 -24.56 -11.36 -1.12
C GLY A 18 -23.81 -12.29 -2.09
N GLN A 19 -22.70 -11.86 -2.69
CA GLN A 19 -21.83 -12.71 -3.50
C GLN A 19 -20.62 -13.19 -2.70
N ALA A 20 -20.20 -14.42 -2.93
CA ALA A 20 -18.94 -14.92 -2.39
C ALA A 20 -17.76 -14.17 -3.03
N SER A 21 -16.72 -13.91 -2.25
CA SER A 21 -15.48 -13.34 -2.76
C SER A 21 -14.68 -14.41 -3.50
N PRO A 22 -14.22 -14.13 -4.73
CA PRO A 22 -13.21 -14.97 -5.38
C PRO A 22 -11.78 -14.60 -4.94
N ILE A 23 -11.62 -13.61 -4.07
CA ILE A 23 -10.37 -13.14 -3.49
C ILE A 23 -10.32 -13.62 -2.04
N HIS A 24 -9.17 -14.13 -1.63
CA HIS A 24 -8.90 -14.66 -0.31
C HIS A 24 -7.62 -14.02 0.23
N ASP A 25 -7.64 -13.64 1.49
CA ASP A 25 -6.51 -13.00 2.16
C ASP A 25 -6.04 -11.78 1.36
N ASP A 26 -7.02 -10.93 0.97
CA ASP A 26 -6.73 -9.64 0.35
C ASP A 26 -6.13 -8.71 1.39
N ASP A 27 -5.03 -8.13 1.01
CA ASP A 27 -4.17 -7.25 1.75
C ASP A 27 -4.32 -5.84 1.17
N ASP A 28 -3.35 -5.28 0.48
CA ASP A 28 -3.44 -3.95 -0.10
C ASP A 28 -4.40 -3.82 -1.26
N VAL A 29 -4.89 -2.59 -1.44
CA VAL A 29 -5.80 -2.23 -2.54
C VAL A 29 -5.44 -0.84 -3.08
N PHE A 30 -5.16 -0.75 -4.37
CA PHE A 30 -4.83 0.51 -5.03
C PHE A 30 -5.62 0.69 -6.32
N PHE A 31 -5.98 1.94 -6.63
CA PHE A 31 -6.56 2.24 -7.93
C PHE A 31 -5.53 2.11 -9.05
N GLY A 32 -5.95 1.57 -10.17
CA GLY A 32 -5.17 1.67 -11.41
C GLY A 32 -5.14 3.11 -11.96
N PRO A 33 -4.19 3.42 -12.87
CA PRO A 33 -3.88 4.78 -13.32
C PRO A 33 -5.04 5.51 -14.01
N HIS A 34 -6.08 4.78 -14.42
CA HIS A 34 -7.27 5.35 -15.08
C HIS A 34 -8.51 5.37 -14.17
N TRP A 35 -8.39 4.99 -12.90
CA TRP A 35 -9.50 4.91 -11.93
C TRP A 35 -10.64 3.95 -12.35
N ASP A 36 -10.38 3.06 -13.29
CA ASP A 36 -11.33 2.09 -13.82
C ASP A 36 -11.07 0.66 -13.34
N SER A 37 -10.02 0.48 -12.60
CA SER A 37 -9.57 -0.79 -12.06
C SER A 37 -9.00 -0.61 -10.65
N ILE A 38 -8.99 -1.71 -9.91
CA ILE A 38 -8.32 -1.87 -8.62
C ILE A 38 -7.33 -3.01 -8.78
N ILE A 39 -6.10 -2.82 -8.31
CA ILE A 39 -5.14 -3.88 -8.11
C ILE A 39 -5.09 -4.24 -6.63
N THR A 40 -4.95 -5.52 -6.32
CA THR A 40 -4.83 -6.04 -4.96
C THR A 40 -3.89 -7.23 -4.93
N ASN A 41 -3.15 -7.36 -3.87
CA ASN A 41 -2.40 -8.56 -3.52
C ASN A 41 -3.23 -9.43 -2.56
N GLN A 42 -3.02 -10.72 -2.64
CA GLN A 42 -3.57 -11.75 -1.76
C GLN A 42 -2.39 -12.43 -1.10
N GLU A 43 -1.90 -11.85 -0.02
CA GLU A 43 -0.63 -12.18 0.61
C GLU A 43 -0.52 -13.68 0.95
N GLY A 44 -1.44 -14.20 1.74
CA GLY A 44 -1.49 -15.60 2.14
C GLY A 44 -1.84 -16.56 0.98
N ASN A 45 -2.46 -16.05 -0.09
CA ASN A 45 -2.85 -16.83 -1.27
C ASN A 45 -1.81 -16.78 -2.41
N ASN A 46 -0.78 -15.94 -2.30
CA ASN A 46 0.32 -15.82 -3.28
C ASN A 46 -0.12 -15.38 -4.69
N VAL A 47 -1.11 -14.51 -4.78
CA VAL A 47 -1.68 -14.02 -6.04
C VAL A 47 -1.86 -12.50 -5.99
N ILE A 48 -1.61 -11.83 -7.10
CA ILE A 48 -2.07 -10.46 -7.32
C ILE A 48 -3.16 -10.44 -8.39
N SER A 49 -4.14 -9.56 -8.26
CA SER A 49 -5.31 -9.51 -9.15
C SER A 49 -5.69 -8.08 -9.51
N ILE A 50 -6.15 -7.89 -10.76
CA ILE A 50 -6.76 -6.63 -11.20
C ILE A 50 -8.25 -6.85 -11.39
N ILE A 51 -9.03 -6.02 -10.71
CA ILE A 51 -10.49 -6.02 -10.74
C ILE A 51 -10.94 -4.82 -11.56
N ASN A 52 -11.78 -5.04 -12.56
CA ASN A 52 -12.43 -3.92 -13.25
C ASN A 52 -13.50 -3.29 -12.35
N PHE A 53 -13.40 -2.01 -12.12
CA PHE A 53 -14.24 -1.29 -11.17
C PHE A 53 -15.73 -1.34 -11.54
N ASN A 54 -16.08 -1.21 -12.82
CA ASN A 54 -17.46 -1.17 -13.29
C ASN A 54 -18.11 -2.55 -13.28
N THR A 55 -17.41 -3.55 -13.85
CA THR A 55 -17.97 -4.90 -14.00
C THR A 55 -17.83 -5.73 -12.74
N ARG A 56 -16.93 -5.36 -11.83
CA ARG A 56 -16.54 -6.13 -10.64
C ARG A 56 -16.11 -7.56 -11.01
N LYS A 57 -15.30 -7.68 -12.07
CA LYS A 57 -14.71 -8.94 -12.51
C LYS A 57 -13.20 -8.85 -12.41
N ILE A 58 -12.57 -9.92 -11.98
CA ILE A 58 -11.12 -10.07 -12.13
C ILE A 58 -10.83 -10.13 -13.64
N VAL A 59 -9.97 -9.24 -14.10
CA VAL A 59 -9.60 -9.12 -15.54
C VAL A 59 -8.15 -9.50 -15.80
N TRP A 60 -7.38 -9.71 -14.72
CA TRP A 60 -5.99 -10.17 -14.80
C TRP A 60 -5.57 -10.72 -13.43
N SER A 61 -4.70 -11.72 -13.43
CA SER A 61 -4.08 -12.25 -12.20
C SER A 61 -2.69 -12.79 -12.51
N TYR A 62 -1.83 -12.81 -11.47
CA TYR A 62 -0.51 -13.41 -11.52
C TYR A 62 -0.20 -14.09 -10.18
N GLY A 63 0.50 -15.22 -10.25
CA GLY A 63 0.70 -16.10 -9.11
C GLY A 63 -0.14 -17.36 -9.21
N HIS A 64 0.02 -18.27 -8.26
CA HIS A 64 -0.70 -19.53 -8.16
C HIS A 64 -1.36 -19.63 -6.79
N ALA A 65 -2.69 -19.64 -6.77
CA ALA A 65 -3.47 -19.62 -5.52
C ALA A 65 -3.06 -20.73 -4.56
N GLY A 66 -2.66 -20.35 -3.35
CA GLY A 66 -2.22 -21.25 -2.29
C GLY A 66 -0.87 -21.94 -2.55
N VAL A 67 -0.14 -21.59 -3.61
CA VAL A 67 1.12 -22.25 -3.97
C VAL A 67 2.26 -21.22 -4.02
N PRO A 68 3.01 -21.03 -2.93
CA PRO A 68 4.16 -20.12 -2.94
C PRO A 68 5.29 -20.66 -3.82
N GLY A 69 6.08 -19.77 -4.41
CA GLY A 69 7.23 -20.14 -5.20
C GLY A 69 8.02 -18.95 -5.72
N SER A 70 9.20 -19.23 -6.30
CA SER A 70 10.11 -18.21 -6.84
C SER A 70 10.32 -18.30 -8.35
N ALA A 71 9.84 -19.36 -9.00
CA ALA A 71 9.92 -19.52 -10.45
C ALA A 71 9.06 -18.47 -11.19
N PRO A 72 9.32 -18.17 -12.47
CA PRO A 72 8.45 -17.32 -13.25
C PRO A 72 6.98 -17.81 -13.20
N GLY A 73 6.06 -16.91 -12.89
CA GLY A 73 4.64 -17.21 -12.68
C GLY A 73 4.25 -17.42 -11.21
N TYR A 74 5.21 -17.53 -10.29
CA TYR A 74 4.97 -17.72 -8.86
C TYR A 74 5.34 -16.48 -8.05
N LEU A 75 4.67 -16.34 -6.92
CA LEU A 75 4.95 -15.36 -5.85
C LEU A 75 5.07 -16.09 -4.51
N ASN A 76 5.62 -15.42 -3.52
CA ASN A 76 5.68 -15.94 -2.16
C ASN A 76 5.49 -14.78 -1.18
N THR A 77 4.27 -14.69 -0.64
CA THR A 77 3.88 -13.60 0.24
C THR A 77 4.03 -12.25 -0.50
N PRO A 78 3.26 -12.04 -1.60
CA PRO A 78 3.30 -10.75 -2.31
C PRO A 78 2.62 -9.69 -1.48
N ASP A 79 3.26 -8.53 -1.41
CA ASP A 79 2.74 -7.34 -0.77
C ASP A 79 2.86 -6.15 -1.74
N ASP A 80 2.22 -5.05 -1.46
CA ASP A 80 2.14 -3.87 -2.33
C ASP A 80 2.18 -4.19 -3.83
N ALA A 81 1.11 -4.01 -4.54
CA ALA A 81 1.11 -4.19 -5.98
C ALA A 81 0.56 -2.96 -6.70
N PHE A 82 1.31 -2.43 -7.65
CA PHE A 82 0.91 -1.22 -8.39
C PHE A 82 0.81 -1.46 -9.89
N LEU A 83 -0.20 -0.86 -10.50
CA LEU A 83 -0.42 -0.89 -11.95
C LEU A 83 0.02 0.44 -12.57
N TYR A 84 0.96 0.38 -13.50
CA TYR A 84 1.46 1.54 -14.23
C TYR A 84 1.08 1.47 -15.71
N SER A 85 0.56 2.56 -16.25
CA SER A 85 0.45 2.73 -17.70
C SER A 85 1.74 3.30 -18.26
N LYS A 86 2.32 2.62 -19.24
CA LYS A 86 3.56 3.03 -19.91
C LYS A 86 3.44 2.94 -21.43
N PRO A 87 4.17 3.76 -22.20
CA PRO A 87 4.38 3.51 -23.62
C PRO A 87 4.92 2.09 -23.81
N GLY A 88 4.22 1.29 -24.63
CA GLY A 88 4.57 -0.12 -24.84
C GLY A 88 3.75 -1.13 -24.03
N GLY A 89 2.91 -0.68 -23.12
CA GLY A 89 1.95 -1.49 -22.36
C GLY A 89 2.11 -1.38 -20.84
N ASP A 90 1.06 -1.76 -20.15
CA ASP A 90 0.98 -1.67 -18.70
C ASP A 90 1.97 -2.62 -18.02
N VAL A 91 2.52 -2.15 -16.91
CA VAL A 91 3.46 -2.88 -16.06
C VAL A 91 2.90 -2.93 -14.64
N ILE A 92 2.99 -4.08 -14.02
CA ILE A 92 2.68 -4.28 -12.62
C ILE A 92 4.00 -4.39 -11.85
N THR A 93 4.12 -3.67 -10.73
CA THR A 93 5.15 -3.96 -9.72
C THR A 93 4.54 -4.73 -8.56
N VAL A 94 5.36 -5.47 -7.85
CA VAL A 94 4.96 -6.19 -6.62
C VAL A 94 6.18 -6.46 -5.76
N ALA A 95 6.05 -6.20 -4.47
CA ALA A 95 6.98 -6.64 -3.45
C ALA A 95 6.73 -8.14 -3.18
N ASP A 96 7.68 -8.98 -3.53
CA ASP A 96 7.60 -10.45 -3.37
C ASP A 96 8.44 -10.85 -2.16
N ILE A 97 7.87 -10.60 -0.95
CA ILE A 97 8.56 -10.48 0.34
C ILE A 97 9.48 -11.67 0.61
N LYS A 98 8.93 -12.89 0.64
CA LYS A 98 9.68 -14.10 1.01
C LYS A 98 10.62 -14.60 -0.09
N ASN A 99 10.60 -13.94 -1.25
CA ASN A 99 11.57 -14.13 -2.30
C ASN A 99 12.63 -13.01 -2.33
N ASP A 100 12.58 -12.04 -1.41
CA ASP A 100 13.55 -10.94 -1.25
C ASP A 100 13.72 -10.09 -2.52
N ARG A 101 12.64 -9.84 -3.25
CA ARG A 101 12.70 -9.17 -4.55
C ARG A 101 11.48 -8.30 -4.83
N ILE A 102 11.64 -7.34 -5.73
CA ILE A 102 10.56 -6.57 -6.34
C ILE A 102 10.50 -6.94 -7.81
N LEU A 103 9.34 -7.34 -8.29
CA LEU A 103 9.12 -7.74 -9.67
C LEU A 103 8.45 -6.63 -10.48
N PHE A 104 8.81 -6.57 -11.76
CA PHE A 104 8.12 -5.78 -12.78
C PHE A 104 7.54 -6.77 -13.80
N ILE A 105 6.24 -6.83 -13.91
CA ILE A 105 5.53 -7.82 -14.70
C ILE A 105 4.77 -7.12 -15.84
N SER A 106 4.97 -7.57 -17.06
CA SER A 106 4.18 -7.09 -18.20
C SER A 106 2.73 -7.59 -18.09
N ARG A 107 1.77 -6.69 -17.97
CA ARG A 107 0.35 -7.04 -17.97
C ARG A 107 -0.06 -7.85 -19.20
N LYS A 108 0.46 -7.48 -20.39
CA LYS A 108 0.13 -8.10 -21.66
C LYS A 108 0.65 -9.53 -21.78
N THR A 109 1.87 -9.78 -21.33
CA THR A 109 2.56 -11.07 -21.58
C THR A 109 2.65 -11.96 -20.35
N HIS A 110 2.29 -11.48 -19.17
CA HIS A 110 2.50 -12.14 -17.87
C HIS A 110 3.97 -12.54 -17.62
N ARG A 111 4.92 -11.84 -18.25
CA ARG A 111 6.35 -12.12 -18.06
C ARG A 111 6.97 -11.09 -17.14
N ILE A 112 7.88 -11.56 -16.29
CA ILE A 112 8.78 -10.68 -15.55
C ILE A 112 9.67 -10.00 -16.58
N ILE A 113 9.66 -8.68 -16.62
CA ILE A 113 10.44 -7.84 -17.53
C ILE A 113 11.62 -7.17 -16.84
N LYS A 114 11.57 -7.07 -15.51
CA LYS A 114 12.62 -6.51 -14.66
C LYS A 114 12.45 -7.03 -13.24
N GLN A 115 13.56 -7.10 -12.51
CA GLN A 115 13.58 -7.44 -11.09
C GLN A 115 14.57 -6.53 -10.37
N TYR A 116 14.21 -6.11 -9.16
CA TYR A 116 15.13 -5.55 -8.18
C TYR A 116 15.36 -6.58 -7.07
N GLY A 117 16.58 -6.62 -6.53
CA GLY A 117 16.98 -7.65 -5.59
C GLY A 117 17.34 -8.98 -6.24
N GLN A 118 17.81 -9.91 -5.45
CA GLN A 118 18.22 -11.25 -5.85
C GLN A 118 17.34 -12.27 -5.17
N THR A 119 16.64 -13.09 -5.94
CA THR A 119 15.68 -14.08 -5.44
C THR A 119 16.31 -14.97 -4.35
N GLY A 120 15.69 -14.94 -3.15
CA GLY A 120 16.09 -15.74 -1.99
C GLY A 120 17.38 -15.26 -1.31
N VAL A 121 17.84 -14.04 -1.58
CA VAL A 121 19.02 -13.45 -0.94
C VAL A 121 18.57 -12.37 0.04
N ALA A 122 18.23 -12.81 1.26
CA ALA A 122 17.76 -11.99 2.37
C ALA A 122 18.90 -11.16 3.02
N VAL A 123 19.59 -10.35 2.22
CA VAL A 123 20.69 -9.49 2.68
C VAL A 123 20.34 -8.02 2.41
N ASN A 124 20.36 -7.21 3.46
CA ASN A 124 20.18 -5.77 3.32
C ASN A 124 21.43 -5.13 2.69
N ASN A 125 21.49 -5.13 1.37
CA ASN A 125 22.54 -4.50 0.56
C ASN A 125 21.96 -3.86 -0.70
N PRO A 126 21.01 -2.91 -0.56
CA PRO A 126 20.37 -2.27 -1.72
C PRO A 126 21.38 -1.48 -2.56
N PRO A 127 21.20 -1.38 -3.88
CA PRO A 127 20.08 -1.91 -4.66
C PRO A 127 20.35 -3.34 -5.19
N VAL A 128 21.37 -4.03 -4.68
CA VAL A 128 21.77 -5.38 -5.14
C VAL A 128 20.85 -6.46 -4.57
N SER A 129 20.59 -6.39 -3.27
CA SER A 129 19.67 -7.30 -2.57
C SER A 129 18.89 -6.55 -1.50
N TYR A 130 17.74 -7.09 -1.16
CA TYR A 130 16.84 -6.58 -0.14
C TYR A 130 16.57 -7.66 0.91
N SER A 131 16.12 -7.24 2.10
CA SER A 131 15.80 -8.18 3.17
C SER A 131 14.36 -7.99 3.60
N ALA A 132 13.49 -8.87 3.10
CA ALA A 132 12.04 -8.79 3.21
C ALA A 132 11.51 -7.40 2.76
N PRO A 133 11.59 -7.06 1.46
CA PRO A 133 10.98 -5.83 0.94
C PRO A 133 9.46 -5.96 1.05
N ASN A 134 8.83 -5.08 1.81
CA ASN A 134 7.38 -5.07 2.04
C ASN A 134 6.70 -4.12 1.07
N GLY A 135 7.14 -2.86 1.01
CA GLY A 135 6.58 -1.84 0.13
C GLY A 135 7.44 -1.57 -1.10
N ASP A 136 6.79 -1.28 -2.23
CA ASP A 136 7.44 -0.79 -3.46
C ASP A 136 6.73 0.47 -4.00
N PHE A 137 6.42 1.39 -3.12
CA PHE A 137 5.53 2.51 -3.34
C PHE A 137 6.02 3.46 -4.46
N PRO A 138 5.17 3.80 -5.45
CA PRO A 138 5.57 4.66 -6.57
C PRO A 138 6.07 6.03 -6.11
N ALA A 139 7.19 6.50 -6.66
CA ALA A 139 7.75 7.80 -6.36
C ALA A 139 7.54 8.80 -7.50
N PRO A 140 7.36 10.12 -7.21
CA PRO A 140 7.12 11.15 -8.23
C PRO A 140 8.23 11.27 -9.29
N ASN A 141 9.44 10.85 -8.96
CA ASN A 141 10.60 10.85 -9.89
C ASN A 141 10.57 9.67 -10.88
N GLY A 142 9.51 8.86 -10.88
CA GLY A 142 9.37 7.64 -11.68
C GLY A 142 10.17 6.44 -11.14
N GLY A 143 10.69 6.56 -9.93
CA GLY A 143 11.28 5.48 -9.15
C GLY A 143 10.29 4.88 -8.15
N MET A 144 10.79 4.45 -7.00
CA MET A 144 9.96 3.89 -5.93
C MET A 144 10.58 4.11 -4.55
N LEU A 145 9.75 4.12 -3.54
CA LEU A 145 10.15 4.02 -2.14
C LEU A 145 10.00 2.56 -1.71
N VAL A 146 11.10 1.92 -1.39
CA VAL A 146 11.11 0.51 -0.95
C VAL A 146 11.21 0.48 0.56
N THR A 147 10.26 -0.19 1.23
CA THR A 147 10.30 -0.47 2.66
C THR A 147 10.86 -1.86 2.89
N GLN A 148 11.76 -2.03 3.86
CA GLN A 148 12.33 -3.32 4.22
C GLN A 148 12.04 -3.66 5.68
N ILE A 149 11.35 -4.78 5.91
CA ILE A 149 11.03 -5.24 7.28
C ILE A 149 12.34 -5.51 8.07
N ASN A 150 13.18 -6.38 7.54
CA ASN A 150 14.42 -6.79 8.23
C ASN A 150 15.52 -5.73 8.18
N GLY A 151 15.51 -4.86 7.17
CA GLY A 151 16.41 -3.71 7.08
C GLY A 151 16.09 -2.61 8.07
N ASN A 152 14.85 -2.56 8.53
CA ASN A 152 14.29 -1.48 9.34
C ASN A 152 14.56 -0.11 8.74
N ASP A 153 14.33 0.00 7.44
CA ASP A 153 14.61 1.21 6.66
C ASP A 153 13.65 1.38 5.47
N ALA A 154 13.66 2.57 4.89
CA ALA A 154 13.05 2.87 3.60
C ALA A 154 14.10 3.46 2.65
N ILE A 155 14.06 3.01 1.40
CA ILE A 155 15.05 3.34 0.39
C ILE A 155 14.36 4.03 -0.78
N MET A 156 14.72 5.26 -1.06
CA MET A 156 14.28 5.98 -2.25
C MET A 156 15.16 5.61 -3.44
N LEU A 157 14.56 5.02 -4.43
CA LEU A 157 15.18 4.69 -5.71
C LEU A 157 14.71 5.65 -6.81
N ASN A 158 15.58 5.97 -7.74
CA ASN A 158 15.17 6.57 -8.99
C ASN A 158 14.75 5.51 -10.02
N LYS A 159 14.24 5.93 -11.18
CA LYS A 159 13.82 5.03 -12.29
C LYS A 159 14.94 4.11 -12.84
N HIS A 160 16.19 4.39 -12.51
CA HIS A 160 17.37 3.61 -12.93
C HIS A 160 17.88 2.65 -11.85
N ASN A 161 17.10 2.43 -10.78
CA ASN A 161 17.50 1.61 -9.62
C ASN A 161 18.73 2.15 -8.87
N GLN A 162 18.89 3.46 -8.82
CA GLN A 162 19.95 4.09 -8.07
C GLN A 162 19.39 4.71 -6.79
N ILE A 163 20.05 4.44 -5.69
CA ILE A 163 19.65 5.01 -4.37
C ILE A 163 19.85 6.52 -4.41
N GLN A 164 18.79 7.23 -4.06
CA GLN A 164 18.83 8.67 -3.83
C GLN A 164 19.08 8.99 -2.36
N TYR A 165 18.43 8.27 -1.48
CA TYR A 165 18.66 8.31 -0.04
C TYR A 165 18.09 7.04 0.61
N THR A 166 18.58 6.74 1.82
CA THR A 166 18.04 5.72 2.72
C THR A 166 17.68 6.37 4.04
N VAL A 167 16.50 6.05 4.56
CA VAL A 167 16.07 6.46 5.89
C VAL A 167 16.06 5.22 6.78
N HIS A 168 17.02 5.15 7.71
CA HIS A 168 17.02 4.12 8.74
C HIS A 168 16.08 4.54 9.86
N PHE A 169 15.21 3.64 10.26
CA PHE A 169 14.24 3.91 11.30
C PHE A 169 14.88 3.76 12.69
N PRO A 170 14.50 4.61 13.68
CA PRO A 170 14.97 4.48 15.05
C PRO A 170 14.61 3.11 15.64
N SER A 171 15.51 2.53 16.41
CA SER A 171 15.40 1.15 16.92
C SER A 171 14.19 0.89 17.83
N GLN A 172 13.57 1.94 18.40
CA GLN A 172 12.32 1.80 19.14
C GLN A 172 11.11 1.54 18.25
N PHE A 173 11.24 1.76 16.94
CA PHE A 173 10.25 1.42 15.93
C PHE A 173 10.76 0.24 15.12
N SER A 174 10.01 -0.83 15.10
CA SER A 174 10.37 -2.06 14.40
C SER A 174 9.22 -2.55 13.55
N TYR A 175 9.53 -3.44 12.63
CA TYR A 175 8.57 -3.98 11.68
C TYR A 175 7.89 -2.86 10.88
N PRO A 176 8.64 -2.08 10.08
CA PRO A 176 8.03 -1.14 9.17
C PRO A 176 7.22 -1.93 8.14
N SER A 177 5.93 -1.63 8.05
CA SER A 177 5.08 -2.11 6.97
C SER A 177 5.26 -1.16 5.79
N ASP A 178 4.32 -0.27 5.53
CA ASP A 178 4.40 0.61 4.39
C ASP A 178 4.92 1.99 4.70
N ALA A 179 5.74 2.49 3.78
CA ALA A 179 6.21 3.85 3.79
C ALA A 179 5.73 4.61 2.57
N ASN A 180 5.15 5.79 2.79
CA ASN A 180 4.65 6.67 1.76
C ASN A 180 5.37 8.02 1.73
N ILE A 181 5.36 8.69 0.56
CA ILE A 181 5.89 10.03 0.41
C ILE A 181 4.79 11.04 0.74
N THR A 182 5.04 11.93 1.69
CA THR A 182 4.09 12.98 2.03
C THR A 182 4.08 14.09 0.96
N PRO A 183 3.03 14.94 0.91
CA PRO A 183 2.98 16.10 0.00
C PRO A 183 4.16 17.07 0.15
N HIS A 184 4.88 17.02 1.28
CA HIS A 184 6.05 17.85 1.56
C HIS A 184 7.38 17.16 1.21
N GLY A 185 7.34 15.95 0.63
CA GLY A 185 8.52 15.18 0.29
C GLY A 185 9.21 14.47 1.46
N ASN A 186 8.54 14.40 2.61
CA ASN A 186 8.95 13.57 3.74
C ASN A 186 8.45 12.14 3.54
N ILE A 187 8.83 11.24 4.43
CA ILE A 187 8.34 9.87 4.47
C ILE A 187 7.41 9.71 5.68
N ILE A 188 6.25 9.11 5.48
CA ILE A 188 5.39 8.62 6.55
C ILE A 188 5.39 7.11 6.52
N VAL A 189 5.54 6.47 7.66
CA VAL A 189 5.67 5.01 7.77
C VAL A 189 4.78 4.49 8.89
N ALA A 190 4.15 3.35 8.63
CA ALA A 190 3.43 2.57 9.62
C ALA A 190 4.34 1.46 10.18
N PHE A 191 4.31 1.25 11.50
CA PHE A 191 5.04 0.19 12.18
C PHE A 191 4.05 -0.85 12.69
N TYR A 192 4.09 -2.03 12.11
CA TYR A 192 3.16 -3.12 12.29
C TYR A 192 3.41 -3.87 13.60
N THR A 193 3.11 -3.21 14.71
CA THR A 193 3.33 -3.69 16.07
C THR A 193 2.11 -3.43 16.96
N ASN A 194 2.12 -4.03 18.16
CA ASN A 194 1.15 -3.75 19.21
C ASN A 194 1.88 -3.39 20.53
N PRO A 195 1.82 -2.13 21.01
CA PRO A 195 1.19 -0.99 20.34
C PRO A 195 1.92 -0.61 19.05
N GLY A 196 1.12 -0.13 18.06
CA GLY A 196 1.63 0.34 16.79
C GLY A 196 2.08 1.81 16.82
N ALA A 197 2.77 2.21 15.75
CA ALA A 197 3.21 3.60 15.59
C ALA A 197 3.09 4.08 14.14
N ILE A 198 2.84 5.38 13.98
CA ILE A 198 3.00 6.08 12.70
C ILE A 198 4.05 7.16 12.90
N VAL A 199 5.00 7.25 11.98
CA VAL A 199 6.12 8.20 12.11
C VAL A 199 6.32 8.96 10.80
N GLU A 200 6.37 10.29 10.86
CA GLU A 200 6.83 11.12 9.75
C GLU A 200 8.32 11.44 9.93
N MET A 201 9.10 11.19 8.90
CA MET A 201 10.55 11.42 8.88
C MET A 201 10.98 12.22 7.65
N SER A 202 11.98 13.07 7.83
CA SER A 202 12.64 13.70 6.68
C SER A 202 13.49 12.70 5.90
N PRO A 203 13.82 12.98 4.62
CA PRO A 203 14.78 12.18 3.85
C PRO A 203 16.18 12.04 4.49
N LYS A 204 16.49 12.88 5.49
CA LYS A 204 17.74 12.84 6.26
C LYS A 204 17.62 12.04 7.56
N GLY A 205 16.53 11.32 7.76
CA GLY A 205 16.33 10.47 8.93
C GLY A 205 15.90 11.19 10.23
N LYS A 206 15.55 12.49 10.16
CA LYS A 206 15.03 13.20 11.32
C LYS A 206 13.55 12.90 11.51
N VAL A 207 13.13 12.42 12.68
CA VAL A 207 11.72 12.31 13.07
C VAL A 207 11.12 13.71 13.16
N LEU A 208 10.04 13.94 12.45
CA LEU A 208 9.29 15.21 12.39
C LEU A 208 8.03 15.15 13.24
N TRP A 209 7.36 14.01 13.21
CA TRP A 209 6.19 13.70 14.01
C TRP A 209 6.11 12.20 14.26
N SER A 210 5.50 11.80 15.37
CA SER A 210 5.19 10.40 15.63
C SER A 210 3.93 10.28 16.47
N TYR A 211 3.14 9.26 16.16
CA TYR A 211 1.98 8.86 16.95
C TYR A 211 2.20 7.42 17.44
N SER A 212 2.28 7.28 18.76
CA SER A 212 2.39 5.97 19.40
C SER A 212 1.79 6.09 20.81
N VAL A 213 0.61 5.53 20.99
CA VAL A 213 -0.14 5.55 22.25
C VAL A 213 -0.06 4.17 22.88
N PRO A 214 0.46 4.05 24.12
CA PRO A 214 0.75 2.74 24.71
C PRO A 214 -0.49 1.98 25.18
N SER A 215 -1.63 2.66 25.36
CA SER A 215 -2.88 2.04 25.82
C SER A 215 -4.09 2.95 25.60
N GLY A 216 -5.30 2.37 25.70
CA GLY A 216 -6.54 3.11 25.61
C GLY A 216 -7.06 3.28 24.17
N PRO A 217 -8.12 4.09 23.97
CA PRO A 217 -8.85 4.17 22.69
C PRO A 217 -8.00 4.67 21.50
N GLY A 218 -6.90 5.37 21.78
CA GLY A 218 -5.96 5.87 20.76
C GLY A 218 -4.86 4.88 20.39
N MET A 219 -4.71 3.77 21.10
CA MET A 219 -3.66 2.78 20.83
C MET A 219 -3.90 2.15 19.44
N LEU A 220 -2.86 2.10 18.64
CA LEU A 220 -2.85 1.39 17.37
C LEU A 220 -2.48 -0.07 17.59
N ASN A 221 -3.04 -0.94 16.76
CA ASN A 221 -2.80 -2.38 16.82
C ASN A 221 -2.52 -2.91 15.42
N HIS A 222 -1.25 -3.07 15.10
CA HIS A 222 -0.76 -3.48 13.78
C HIS A 222 -1.26 -2.57 12.65
N PRO A 223 -0.96 -1.24 12.69
CA PRO A 223 -1.25 -0.39 11.54
C PRO A 223 -0.30 -0.77 10.38
N SER A 224 -0.83 -0.95 9.17
CA SER A 224 -0.04 -1.37 8.01
C SER A 224 0.30 -0.20 7.09
N LEU A 225 -0.65 0.66 6.75
CA LEU A 225 -0.46 1.76 5.81
C LEU A 225 -0.91 3.10 6.39
N ALA A 226 -0.14 4.16 6.13
CA ALA A 226 -0.49 5.53 6.50
C ALA A 226 -0.23 6.50 5.35
N VAL A 227 -1.14 7.45 5.14
CA VAL A 227 -1.06 8.46 4.10
C VAL A 227 -1.31 9.85 4.69
N MET A 228 -0.42 10.80 4.41
CA MET A 228 -0.67 12.20 4.76
C MET A 228 -1.57 12.86 3.72
N LEU A 229 -2.72 13.33 4.17
CA LEU A 229 -3.67 14.06 3.34
C LEU A 229 -3.18 15.48 3.02
N PRO A 230 -3.65 16.12 1.93
CA PRO A 230 -3.22 17.48 1.55
C PRO A 230 -3.44 18.54 2.62
N ASN A 231 -4.42 18.34 3.50
CA ASN A 231 -4.70 19.23 4.62
C ASN A 231 -3.83 18.97 5.87
N GLY A 232 -2.86 18.05 5.75
CA GLY A 232 -1.93 17.67 6.82
C GLY A 232 -2.50 16.73 7.87
N LEU A 233 -3.70 16.18 7.66
CA LEU A 233 -4.20 15.07 8.47
C LEU A 233 -3.57 13.76 8.00
N VAL A 234 -3.55 12.75 8.85
CA VAL A 234 -3.02 11.41 8.53
C VAL A 234 -4.15 10.39 8.53
N LEU A 235 -4.39 9.78 7.37
CA LEU A 235 -5.30 8.66 7.20
C LEU A 235 -4.49 7.37 7.31
N LEU A 236 -5.00 6.38 8.04
CA LEU A 236 -4.34 5.09 8.21
C LEU A 236 -5.35 3.97 8.48
N ASN A 237 -4.96 2.76 8.15
CA ASN A 237 -5.61 1.55 8.63
C ASN A 237 -4.95 1.09 9.94
N ASP A 238 -5.81 0.55 10.81
CA ASP A 238 -5.46 0.08 12.15
C ASP A 238 -6.07 -1.31 12.29
N ASP A 239 -5.36 -2.29 11.69
CA ASP A 239 -5.88 -3.56 11.21
C ASP A 239 -6.54 -4.39 12.30
N TYR A 240 -5.82 -4.75 13.35
CA TYR A 240 -6.36 -5.56 14.43
C TYR A 240 -7.23 -4.76 15.42
N ASN A 241 -7.44 -3.49 15.12
CA ASN A 241 -8.51 -2.69 15.72
C ASN A 241 -9.75 -2.59 14.80
N ASP A 242 -9.76 -3.26 13.64
CA ASP A 242 -10.90 -3.32 12.71
C ASP A 242 -11.42 -1.94 12.27
N ARG A 243 -10.49 -0.99 12.04
CA ARG A 243 -10.86 0.40 11.72
C ARG A 243 -9.86 1.09 10.79
N VAL A 244 -10.39 2.03 10.04
CA VAL A 244 -9.62 3.07 9.35
C VAL A 244 -9.86 4.38 10.06
N ILE A 245 -8.81 5.14 10.36
CA ILE A 245 -8.90 6.37 11.15
C ILE A 245 -8.16 7.54 10.49
N VAL A 246 -8.55 8.75 10.88
CA VAL A 246 -7.80 9.97 10.54
C VAL A 246 -7.33 10.62 11.84
N ILE A 247 -6.03 10.88 11.91
CA ILE A 247 -5.39 11.58 13.04
C ILE A 247 -5.04 13.01 12.63
N ASN A 248 -5.21 13.95 13.55
CA ASN A 248 -4.69 15.30 13.42
C ASN A 248 -3.31 15.40 14.10
N PRO A 249 -2.20 15.52 13.35
CA PRO A 249 -0.86 15.55 13.93
C PRO A 249 -0.57 16.75 14.84
N LYS A 250 -1.36 17.82 14.74
CA LYS A 250 -1.20 19.00 15.61
C LYS A 250 -1.75 18.79 17.02
N THR A 251 -2.65 17.83 17.18
CA THR A 251 -3.36 17.59 18.44
C THR A 251 -3.27 16.14 18.93
N ASP A 252 -2.72 15.25 18.09
CA ASP A 252 -2.65 13.80 18.29
C ASP A 252 -4.02 13.18 18.59
N LYS A 253 -5.07 13.73 17.98
CA LYS A 253 -6.44 13.23 18.18
C LYS A 253 -6.95 12.54 16.93
N ILE A 254 -7.65 11.42 17.13
CA ILE A 254 -8.48 10.79 16.10
C ILE A 254 -9.66 11.72 15.83
N VAL A 255 -9.80 12.19 14.60
CA VAL A 255 -10.85 13.14 14.16
C VAL A 255 -11.91 12.49 13.27
N TRP A 256 -11.63 11.29 12.77
CA TRP A 256 -12.55 10.49 11.98
C TRP A 256 -12.22 9.00 12.14
N GLN A 257 -13.23 8.14 12.04
CA GLN A 257 -13.06 6.69 12.08
C GLN A 257 -14.14 6.02 11.24
N TYR A 258 -13.79 4.97 10.50
CA TYR A 258 -14.70 3.99 9.94
C TYR A 258 -14.33 2.62 10.47
N GLY A 259 -15.32 1.78 10.77
CA GLY A 259 -15.11 0.55 11.54
C GLY A 259 -15.37 0.77 13.04
N HIS A 260 -15.42 -0.32 13.77
CA HIS A 260 -15.68 -0.34 15.22
C HIS A 260 -14.52 -0.99 15.95
N THR A 261 -13.76 -0.23 16.72
CA THR A 261 -12.53 -0.65 17.40
C THR A 261 -12.68 -2.03 18.06
N GLY A 262 -11.87 -3.00 17.59
CA GLY A 262 -11.83 -4.37 18.08
C GLY A 262 -13.13 -5.16 17.90
N LYS A 263 -13.93 -4.80 16.90
CA LYS A 263 -15.19 -5.48 16.59
C LYS A 263 -15.25 -5.78 15.10
N PRO A 264 -14.66 -6.89 14.65
CA PRO A 264 -14.69 -7.27 13.26
C PRO A 264 -16.11 -7.54 12.75
N GLY A 265 -16.37 -7.30 11.48
CA GLY A 265 -17.66 -7.58 10.89
C GLY A 265 -17.77 -7.21 9.42
N THR A 266 -18.85 -7.71 8.80
CA THR A 266 -19.16 -7.51 7.37
C THR A 266 -20.39 -6.62 7.14
N ALA A 267 -21.10 -6.21 8.20
CA ALA A 267 -22.22 -5.30 8.09
C ALA A 267 -21.74 -3.88 7.73
N PRO A 268 -22.59 -3.04 7.10
CA PRO A 268 -22.25 -1.64 6.85
C PRO A 268 -21.77 -0.93 8.12
N GLY A 269 -20.62 -0.26 8.04
CA GLY A 269 -19.98 0.41 9.17
C GLY A 269 -18.96 -0.46 9.92
N TYR A 270 -18.86 -1.75 9.63
CA TYR A 270 -17.85 -2.64 10.18
C TYR A 270 -16.73 -2.91 9.16
N LEU A 271 -15.57 -3.25 9.67
CA LEU A 271 -14.42 -3.79 8.94
C LEU A 271 -13.94 -5.08 9.63
N ASN A 272 -13.10 -5.82 8.98
CA ASN A 272 -12.43 -6.98 9.53
C ASN A 272 -11.00 -6.96 9.00
N GLU A 273 -10.06 -6.64 9.89
CA GLU A 273 -8.63 -6.51 9.56
C GLU A 273 -8.44 -5.72 8.25
N PRO A 274 -8.80 -4.41 8.22
CA PRO A 274 -8.61 -3.61 7.01
C PRO A 274 -7.12 -3.38 6.81
N ASP A 275 -6.54 -4.07 5.86
CA ASP A 275 -5.23 -3.80 5.33
C ASP A 275 -5.35 -2.89 4.10
N GLY A 276 -4.33 -2.23 3.66
CA GLY A 276 -4.32 -1.38 2.50
C GLY A 276 -5.43 -0.31 2.37
N LEU A 277 -5.09 0.83 1.93
CA LEU A 277 -6.02 1.92 1.62
C LEU A 277 -5.53 2.77 0.45
N ASP A 278 -6.47 3.35 -0.28
CA ASP A 278 -6.16 4.33 -1.31
C ASP A 278 -7.19 5.46 -1.32
N LEU A 279 -6.80 6.59 -1.89
CA LEU A 279 -7.59 7.80 -1.97
C LEU A 279 -8.05 8.06 -3.40
N LEU A 280 -9.36 8.23 -3.56
CA LEU A 280 -9.91 8.76 -4.80
C LEU A 280 -9.89 10.29 -4.74
N PRO A 281 -9.21 10.98 -5.68
CA PRO A 281 -9.17 12.43 -5.69
C PRO A 281 -10.55 13.06 -5.87
N VAL A 282 -10.73 14.26 -5.32
CA VAL A 282 -11.96 15.03 -5.46
C VAL A 282 -12.25 15.29 -6.94
N GLY A 283 -13.49 15.06 -7.36
CA GLY A 283 -13.94 15.24 -8.74
C GLY A 283 -13.68 14.07 -9.68
N ILE A 284 -12.97 13.04 -9.22
CA ILE A 284 -12.83 11.80 -9.97
C ILE A 284 -14.01 10.88 -9.72
N THR A 285 -14.60 10.35 -10.79
CA THR A 285 -15.60 9.29 -10.72
C THR A 285 -14.96 7.97 -11.12
N PRO A 286 -14.84 7.00 -10.21
CA PRO A 286 -14.22 5.72 -10.54
C PRO A 286 -15.01 5.01 -11.64
N GLY A 287 -14.28 4.34 -12.53
CA GLY A 287 -14.89 3.64 -13.66
C GLY A 287 -15.42 4.56 -14.77
N GLY A 288 -15.24 5.86 -14.64
CA GLY A 288 -15.55 6.83 -15.70
C GLY A 288 -14.50 6.85 -16.82
N LYS A 289 -14.79 7.61 -17.89
CA LYS A 289 -13.76 7.92 -18.91
C LYS A 289 -12.95 9.11 -18.41
N HIS A 290 -11.72 8.86 -17.99
CA HIS A 290 -10.78 9.90 -17.58
C HIS A 290 -9.58 9.92 -18.53
N ASN A 291 -8.99 11.10 -18.72
CA ASN A 291 -7.64 11.16 -19.27
C ASN A 291 -6.69 10.43 -18.33
N PRO A 292 -5.70 9.69 -18.84
CA PRO A 292 -4.70 9.05 -18.01
C PRO A 292 -4.03 10.15 -17.17
N ILE A 293 -4.34 10.13 -15.88
CA ILE A 293 -3.57 10.85 -14.90
C ILE A 293 -2.43 9.90 -14.56
N GLY A 294 -1.22 10.40 -14.49
CA GLY A 294 -0.02 9.60 -14.27
C GLY A 294 -0.11 8.65 -13.08
N HIS A 295 0.97 8.44 -12.43
CA HIS A 295 1.06 7.49 -11.33
C HIS A 295 0.03 7.72 -10.22
N HIS A 296 -0.25 6.67 -9.46
CA HIS A 296 -0.99 6.71 -8.21
C HIS A 296 -0.62 7.92 -7.31
N LEU A 297 0.66 8.30 -7.22
CA LEU A 297 1.10 9.49 -6.48
C LEU A 297 0.75 10.83 -7.16
N ASP A 298 0.54 10.86 -8.48
CA ASP A 298 0.09 12.06 -9.17
C ASP A 298 -1.37 12.38 -8.84
N SER A 299 -2.09 11.43 -8.27
CA SER A 299 -3.47 11.58 -7.83
C SER A 299 -3.61 12.13 -6.40
N PHE A 300 -2.53 12.19 -5.63
CA PHE A 300 -2.55 12.97 -4.41
C PHE A 300 -2.65 14.46 -4.77
N PRO A 301 -3.69 15.18 -4.33
CA PRO A 301 -3.85 16.58 -4.65
C PRO A 301 -2.78 17.41 -3.93
N GLY A 302 -1.59 17.42 -4.48
CA GLY A 302 -0.47 18.27 -4.10
C GLY A 302 0.02 19.12 -5.27
N ASN A 303 -0.42 18.81 -6.51
CA ASN A 303 -0.01 19.54 -7.71
C ASN A 303 -1.16 20.31 -8.39
N GLY A 304 -2.18 20.68 -7.64
CA GLY A 304 -3.34 21.39 -8.17
C GLY A 304 -3.96 22.35 -7.17
N LEU A 305 -3.21 23.35 -6.71
CA LEU A 305 -3.66 24.67 -6.26
C LEU A 305 -2.59 25.67 -6.67
#